data_a67c95e50031fde65f2ca859c1d99520
#
_entry.id   a67c95e50031fde65f2ca859c1d99520
#
_cell.length_a   1.000
_cell.length_b   1.000
_cell.length_c   1.000
_cell.angle_alpha   90.00
_cell.angle_beta   90.00
_cell.angle_gamma   90.00
#
_symmetry.space_group_name_H-M   'P 1'
#
loop_
_entity.id
_entity.type
_entity.pdbx_description
1 polymer ?
#
loop_
_entity_poly.entity_id
_entity_poly.type
_entity_poly.pdbx_seq_one_letter_code
_entity_poly.pdbx_strand_id
1 'polypeptide(L)'
;MMYDITMGLSQRQVYCDMLCASAEKQKPENLLLNDYARILCVSTWKKVAATMLSPAMIFRLRKINKEYDIIHIHHPDPMACLALFLSGYKGPVVLHWHSDILKQKMLLKLYSPLQNWLLRRAKVIVGTTPVYVQESPFLENIQRKVISVPIGIDEMKPVPGRVAQIKERYAGKKIIFSLGRLVEYKGYEYLIKASQRLNDDYIIL
;
A
#
# COMPACT_ATOMS: atom_id res chain seq x y z
N MET A 1 0.81 3.22 5.44
CA MET A 1 -0.40 2.39 5.70
C MET A 1 -0.10 1.04 6.36
N MET A 2 0.67 0.06 5.79
CA MET A 2 0.97 -1.18 6.54
C MET A 2 1.56 -0.89 7.93
N TYR A 3 2.56 -0.01 7.97
CA TYR A 3 3.16 0.44 9.23
C TYR A 3 2.11 1.02 10.20
N ASP A 4 1.24 1.88 9.73
CA ASP A 4 0.21 2.55 10.56
C ASP A 4 -0.81 1.56 11.11
N ILE A 5 -1.22 0.58 10.29
CA ILE A 5 -2.08 -0.52 10.74
C ILE A 5 -1.38 -1.33 11.83
N THR A 6 -0.11 -1.71 11.60
CA THR A 6 0.68 -2.46 12.58
C THR A 6 0.83 -1.68 13.88
N MET A 7 1.16 -0.40 13.81
CA MET A 7 1.28 0.45 15.01
C MET A 7 -0.06 0.64 15.71
N GLY A 8 -1.14 0.87 14.96
CA GLY A 8 -2.47 1.02 15.54
C GLY A 8 -3.00 -0.25 16.23
N LEU A 9 -2.66 -1.43 15.71
CA LEU A 9 -2.97 -2.71 16.33
C LEU A 9 -2.10 -2.95 17.58
N SER A 10 -0.81 -2.69 17.49
CA SER A 10 0.13 -2.88 18.61
C SER A 10 -0.21 -1.98 19.81
N GLN A 11 -0.67 -0.75 19.57
CA GLN A 11 -1.18 0.15 20.62
C GLN A 11 -2.42 -0.42 21.35
N ARG A 12 -3.13 -1.33 20.70
CA ARG A 12 -4.26 -2.08 21.29
C ARG A 12 -3.87 -3.44 21.82
N GLN A 13 -2.58 -3.69 21.99
CA GLN A 13 -2.01 -4.95 22.48
C GLN A 13 -2.34 -6.16 21.60
N VAL A 14 -2.53 -5.92 20.29
CA VAL A 14 -2.69 -6.97 19.28
C VAL A 14 -1.35 -7.18 18.59
N TYR A 15 -0.83 -8.41 18.63
CA TYR A 15 0.40 -8.76 17.91
C TYR A 15 0.19 -8.63 16.39
N CYS A 16 1.01 -7.81 15.78
CA CYS A 16 0.95 -7.57 14.35
C CYS A 16 2.36 -7.39 13.76
N ASP A 17 2.88 -8.42 13.13
CA ASP A 17 4.17 -8.36 12.45
C ASP A 17 4.02 -8.05 10.98
N MET A 18 4.97 -7.32 10.40
CA MET A 18 5.07 -7.08 8.96
C MET A 18 6.15 -7.96 8.34
N LEU A 19 5.76 -8.80 7.39
CA LEU A 19 6.72 -9.51 6.54
C LEU A 19 6.90 -8.75 5.24
N CYS A 20 8.12 -8.29 4.97
CA CYS A 20 8.45 -7.53 3.76
C CYS A 20 9.75 -7.99 3.12
N ALA A 21 9.93 -7.68 1.83
CA ALA A 21 11.17 -7.88 1.11
C ALA A 21 12.00 -6.58 1.13
N SER A 22 13.31 -6.70 1.36
CA SER A 22 14.22 -5.55 1.32
C SER A 22 14.23 -4.90 -0.06
N ALA A 23 14.17 -3.56 -0.12
CA ALA A 23 14.28 -2.81 -1.37
C ALA A 23 15.71 -2.81 -1.93
N GLU A 24 16.69 -3.03 -1.07
CA GLU A 24 18.12 -3.00 -1.37
C GLU A 24 18.75 -4.38 -1.20
N LYS A 25 19.93 -4.57 -1.82
CA LYS A 25 20.74 -5.79 -1.63
C LYS A 25 21.38 -5.87 -0.23
N GLN A 26 21.00 -4.99 0.68
CA GLN A 26 21.47 -5.01 2.07
C GLN A 26 20.95 -6.25 2.80
N LYS A 27 21.70 -6.67 3.82
CA LYS A 27 21.25 -7.76 4.69
C LYS A 27 19.91 -7.39 5.31
N PRO A 28 18.90 -8.25 5.16
CA PRO A 28 17.61 -7.99 5.78
C PRO A 28 17.77 -8.05 7.30
N GLU A 29 17.32 -7.01 7.98
CA GLU A 29 17.30 -6.94 9.43
C GLU A 29 15.88 -7.00 9.95
N ASN A 30 15.66 -7.84 10.95
CA ASN A 30 14.41 -7.79 11.70
C ASN A 30 14.46 -6.60 12.66
N LEU A 31 13.40 -5.81 12.67
CA LEU A 31 13.29 -4.65 13.55
C LEU A 31 12.15 -4.87 14.55
N LEU A 32 12.47 -4.78 15.83
CA LEU A 32 11.47 -4.71 16.89
C LEU A 32 10.95 -3.27 16.96
N LEU A 33 9.66 -3.09 16.77
CA LEU A 33 9.01 -1.77 16.86
C LEU A 33 8.53 -1.50 18.30
N ASN A 34 7.93 -2.49 18.91
CA ASN A 34 7.51 -2.54 20.32
C ASN A 34 7.19 -3.98 20.70
N ASP A 35 6.66 -4.21 21.91
CA ASP A 35 6.38 -5.54 22.45
C ASP A 35 5.35 -6.34 21.62
N TYR A 36 4.56 -5.68 20.79
CA TYR A 36 3.49 -6.28 19.99
C TYR A 36 3.71 -6.19 18.48
N ALA A 37 4.84 -5.63 18.01
CA ALA A 37 5.06 -5.40 16.59
C ALA A 37 6.51 -5.54 16.16
N ARG A 38 6.75 -6.30 15.08
CA ARG A 38 8.06 -6.49 14.46
C ARG A 38 7.97 -6.29 12.95
N ILE A 39 9.08 -5.86 12.37
CA ILE A 39 9.30 -5.96 10.92
C ILE A 39 10.20 -7.16 10.67
N LEU A 40 9.71 -8.12 9.91
CA LEU A 40 10.42 -9.29 9.46
C LEU A 40 10.85 -9.07 8.02
N CYS A 41 12.09 -8.61 7.82
CA CYS A 41 12.61 -8.29 6.50
C CYS A 41 13.34 -9.49 5.90
N VAL A 42 13.05 -9.82 4.64
CA VAL A 42 13.73 -10.88 3.89
C VAL A 42 14.46 -10.32 2.68
N SER A 43 15.47 -11.03 2.19
CA SER A 43 16.26 -10.60 1.03
C SER A 43 15.44 -10.61 -0.26
N THR A 44 15.64 -9.61 -1.09
CA THR A 44 15.16 -9.57 -2.48
C THR A 44 16.19 -10.17 -3.41
N TRP A 45 15.78 -11.13 -4.23
CA TRP A 45 16.64 -11.68 -5.28
C TRP A 45 16.71 -10.74 -6.49
N LYS A 46 15.55 -10.28 -6.99
CA LYS A 46 15.45 -9.40 -8.16
C LYS A 46 14.18 -8.56 -8.08
N LYS A 47 14.26 -7.33 -8.62
CA LYS A 47 13.07 -6.49 -8.84
C LYS A 47 12.61 -6.61 -10.28
N VAL A 48 11.37 -7.00 -10.51
CA VAL A 48 10.74 -7.07 -11.84
C VAL A 48 9.50 -6.21 -11.84
N ALA A 49 9.43 -5.25 -12.74
CA ALA A 49 8.43 -4.18 -12.72
C ALA A 49 8.41 -3.48 -11.35
N ALA A 50 7.29 -3.50 -10.64
CA ALA A 50 7.18 -2.95 -9.29
C ALA A 50 7.27 -4.02 -8.19
N THR A 51 7.46 -5.31 -8.55
CA THR A 51 7.44 -6.44 -7.60
C THR A 51 8.86 -6.86 -7.25
N MET A 52 9.11 -7.02 -5.95
CA MET A 52 10.34 -7.59 -5.42
C MET A 52 10.21 -9.10 -5.34
N LEU A 53 10.96 -9.82 -6.19
CA LEU A 53 10.98 -11.28 -6.17
C LEU A 53 11.85 -11.74 -5.01
N SER A 54 11.26 -12.43 -4.05
CA SER A 54 11.92 -12.90 -2.83
C SER A 54 11.52 -14.34 -2.50
N PRO A 55 12.24 -15.35 -3.01
CA PRO A 55 12.02 -16.73 -2.58
C PRO A 55 12.11 -16.91 -1.06
N ALA A 56 12.96 -16.12 -0.41
CA ALA A 56 13.10 -16.11 1.05
C ALA A 56 11.79 -15.79 1.77
N MET A 57 10.90 -14.97 1.17
CA MET A 57 9.57 -14.68 1.72
C MET A 57 8.71 -15.94 1.84
N ILE A 58 8.75 -16.82 0.83
CA ILE A 58 8.01 -18.09 0.83
C ILE A 58 8.47 -18.97 1.99
N PHE A 59 9.78 -19.17 2.12
CA PHE A 59 10.35 -20.01 3.17
C PHE A 59 10.09 -19.40 4.56
N ARG A 60 10.24 -18.08 4.69
CA ARG A 60 9.98 -17.39 5.96
C ARG A 60 8.52 -17.55 6.37
N LEU A 61 7.59 -17.23 5.48
CA LEU A 61 6.15 -17.35 5.76
C LEU A 61 5.77 -18.81 6.08
N ARG A 62 6.29 -19.77 5.32
CA ARG A 62 6.04 -21.20 5.59
C ARG A 62 6.51 -21.62 6.99
N LYS A 63 7.62 -21.05 7.48
CA LYS A 63 8.16 -21.35 8.80
C LYS A 63 7.30 -20.79 9.92
N ILE A 64 6.79 -19.56 9.75
CA ILE A 64 6.13 -18.80 10.84
C ILE A 64 4.61 -18.77 10.75
N ASN A 65 3.99 -19.28 9.67
CA ASN A 65 2.56 -19.12 9.41
C ASN A 65 1.65 -19.68 10.53
N LYS A 66 2.14 -20.65 11.30
CA LYS A 66 1.41 -21.25 12.42
C LYS A 66 1.42 -20.41 13.69
N GLU A 67 2.24 -19.36 13.71
CA GLU A 67 2.34 -18.41 14.83
C GLU A 67 1.23 -17.33 14.74
N TYR A 68 0.47 -17.28 13.63
CA TYR A 68 -0.50 -16.23 13.36
C TYR A 68 -1.91 -16.78 13.12
N ASP A 69 -2.87 -16.16 13.79
CA ASP A 69 -4.29 -16.47 13.63
C ASP A 69 -4.85 -15.93 12.31
N ILE A 70 -4.31 -14.81 11.82
CA ILE A 70 -4.76 -14.12 10.60
C ILE A 70 -3.54 -13.72 9.76
N ILE A 71 -3.65 -13.90 8.45
CA ILE A 71 -2.71 -13.28 7.50
C ILE A 71 -3.44 -12.18 6.72
N HIS A 72 -2.85 -10.98 6.72
CA HIS A 72 -3.34 -9.82 6.00
C HIS A 72 -2.44 -9.53 4.80
N ILE A 73 -2.99 -9.66 3.59
CA ILE A 73 -2.27 -9.44 2.33
C ILE A 73 -2.67 -8.08 1.75
N HIS A 74 -1.68 -7.29 1.37
CA HIS A 74 -1.86 -6.01 0.67
C HIS A 74 -1.70 -6.21 -0.84
N HIS A 75 -2.77 -6.04 -1.61
CA HIS A 75 -2.79 -6.17 -3.06
C HIS A 75 -2.63 -4.79 -3.74
N PRO A 76 -1.87 -4.66 -4.84
CA PRO A 76 -1.23 -5.72 -5.61
C PRO A 76 0.18 -6.05 -5.11
N ASP A 77 0.39 -7.26 -4.66
CA ASP A 77 1.70 -7.85 -4.43
C ASP A 77 1.72 -9.33 -4.87
N PRO A 78 2.14 -9.62 -6.10
CA PRO A 78 2.22 -10.98 -6.62
C PRO A 78 3.14 -11.89 -5.79
N MET A 79 4.20 -11.34 -5.19
CA MET A 79 5.13 -12.14 -4.38
C MET A 79 4.51 -12.56 -3.06
N ALA A 80 3.83 -11.64 -2.35
CA ALA A 80 3.09 -11.96 -1.14
C ALA A 80 1.97 -12.99 -1.39
N CYS A 81 1.27 -12.85 -2.53
CA CYS A 81 0.25 -13.82 -2.95
C CYS A 81 0.86 -15.21 -3.18
N LEU A 82 1.98 -15.30 -3.89
CA LEU A 82 2.68 -16.56 -4.13
C LEU A 82 3.21 -17.17 -2.82
N ALA A 83 3.77 -16.34 -1.94
CA ALA A 83 4.25 -16.78 -0.64
C ALA A 83 3.10 -17.37 0.20
N LEU A 84 1.95 -16.72 0.23
CA LEU A 84 0.77 -17.26 0.90
C LEU A 84 0.32 -18.60 0.29
N PHE A 85 0.24 -18.67 -1.05
CA PHE A 85 -0.16 -19.89 -1.77
C PHE A 85 0.72 -21.08 -1.40
N LEU A 86 2.05 -20.87 -1.38
CA LEU A 86 3.04 -21.91 -1.11
C LEU A 86 3.29 -22.14 0.39
N SER A 87 2.81 -21.27 1.27
CA SER A 87 3.04 -21.39 2.71
C SER A 87 2.33 -22.56 3.37
N GLY A 88 1.22 -23.01 2.76
CA GLY A 88 0.34 -24.02 3.35
C GLY A 88 -0.56 -23.49 4.47
N TYR A 89 -0.64 -22.16 4.68
CA TYR A 89 -1.50 -21.55 5.69
C TYR A 89 -2.99 -21.85 5.47
N LYS A 90 -3.68 -22.30 6.52
CA LYS A 90 -5.09 -22.68 6.47
C LYS A 90 -6.02 -21.71 7.20
N GLY A 91 -5.48 -20.83 8.04
CA GLY A 91 -6.25 -19.85 8.79
C GLY A 91 -6.91 -18.76 7.92
N PRO A 92 -7.67 -17.84 8.49
CA PRO A 92 -8.35 -16.77 7.79
C PRO A 92 -7.37 -15.80 7.13
N VAL A 93 -7.74 -15.32 5.93
CA VAL A 93 -6.98 -14.34 5.16
C VAL A 93 -7.81 -13.09 4.97
N VAL A 94 -7.25 -11.94 5.32
CA VAL A 94 -7.76 -10.62 4.98
C VAL A 94 -7.00 -10.13 3.76
N LEU A 95 -7.69 -9.65 2.74
CA LEU A 95 -7.10 -9.09 1.54
C LEU A 95 -7.40 -7.59 1.46
N HIS A 96 -6.36 -6.76 1.54
CA HIS A 96 -6.51 -5.32 1.36
C HIS A 96 -6.28 -4.96 -0.09
N TRP A 97 -7.33 -4.53 -0.77
CA TRP A 97 -7.35 -4.21 -2.19
C TRP A 97 -7.11 -2.71 -2.39
N HIS A 98 -5.85 -2.33 -2.71
CA HIS A 98 -5.46 -0.93 -2.87
C HIS A 98 -5.69 -0.40 -4.27
N SER A 99 -5.45 -1.23 -5.27
CA SER A 99 -5.62 -0.85 -6.68
C SER A 99 -5.73 -2.07 -7.60
N ASP A 100 -6.41 -1.87 -8.70
CA ASP A 100 -6.42 -2.80 -9.82
C ASP A 100 -5.09 -2.75 -10.58
N ILE A 101 -4.71 -3.86 -11.20
CA ILE A 101 -3.56 -3.91 -12.11
C ILE A 101 -4.05 -3.59 -13.52
N LEU A 102 -3.87 -2.34 -13.95
CA LEU A 102 -4.42 -1.87 -15.24
C LEU A 102 -3.39 -1.86 -16.37
N LYS A 103 -2.14 -1.47 -16.09
CA LYS A 103 -1.12 -1.20 -17.13
C LYS A 103 -0.35 -2.44 -17.61
N GLN A 104 -0.21 -3.46 -16.80
CA GLN A 104 0.67 -4.62 -17.08
C GLN A 104 -0.13 -5.84 -17.58
N LYS A 105 -0.87 -5.69 -18.69
CA LYS A 105 -1.82 -6.71 -19.18
C LYS A 105 -1.21 -8.10 -19.40
N MET A 106 0.00 -8.20 -19.92
CA MET A 106 0.68 -9.50 -20.11
C MET A 106 1.04 -10.18 -18.78
N LEU A 107 1.62 -9.40 -17.84
CA LEU A 107 1.96 -9.90 -16.51
C LEU A 107 0.70 -10.24 -15.72
N LEU A 108 -0.37 -9.48 -15.91
CA LEU A 108 -1.65 -9.78 -15.30
C LEU A 108 -2.23 -11.11 -15.78
N LYS A 109 -2.13 -11.44 -17.07
CA LYS A 109 -2.57 -12.75 -17.59
C LYS A 109 -1.84 -13.91 -16.89
N LEU A 110 -0.55 -13.76 -16.62
CA LEU A 110 0.23 -14.76 -15.90
C LEU A 110 -0.13 -14.83 -14.42
N TYR A 111 -0.41 -13.68 -13.81
CA TYR A 111 -0.74 -13.56 -12.39
C TYR A 111 -2.21 -13.87 -12.09
N SER A 112 -3.13 -13.67 -13.04
CA SER A 112 -4.57 -13.76 -12.80
C SER A 112 -5.05 -15.09 -12.21
N PRO A 113 -4.51 -16.29 -12.53
CA PRO A 113 -4.92 -17.50 -11.84
C PRO A 113 -4.65 -17.45 -10.33
N LEU A 114 -3.49 -16.91 -9.95
CA LEU A 114 -3.07 -16.77 -8.57
C LEU A 114 -3.87 -15.66 -7.85
N GLN A 115 -4.13 -14.54 -8.53
CA GLN A 115 -5.00 -13.48 -8.03
C GLN A 115 -6.42 -13.99 -7.78
N ASN A 116 -7.00 -14.74 -8.73
CA ASN A 116 -8.33 -15.32 -8.59
C ASN A 116 -8.39 -16.35 -7.45
N TRP A 117 -7.32 -17.10 -7.26
CA TRP A 117 -7.20 -17.97 -6.09
C TRP A 117 -7.22 -17.15 -4.80
N LEU A 118 -6.44 -16.07 -4.70
CA LEU A 118 -6.38 -15.20 -3.53
C LEU A 118 -7.74 -14.56 -3.21
N LEU A 119 -8.44 -14.06 -4.22
CA LEU A 119 -9.79 -13.50 -4.09
C LEU A 119 -10.77 -14.54 -3.51
N ARG A 120 -10.74 -15.78 -4.01
CA ARG A 120 -11.56 -16.87 -3.47
C ARG A 120 -11.15 -17.27 -2.05
N ARG A 121 -9.82 -17.29 -1.79
CA ARG A 121 -9.22 -17.68 -0.50
C ARG A 121 -9.48 -16.68 0.62
N ALA A 122 -9.56 -15.40 0.30
CA ALA A 122 -9.82 -14.35 1.27
C ALA A 122 -11.17 -14.55 1.97
N LYS A 123 -11.17 -14.39 3.28
CA LYS A 123 -12.39 -14.37 4.11
C LYS A 123 -13.08 -13.02 4.02
N VAL A 124 -12.28 -11.94 4.00
CA VAL A 124 -12.72 -10.55 3.86
C VAL A 124 -11.79 -9.84 2.89
N ILE A 125 -12.35 -8.99 2.06
CA ILE A 125 -11.63 -8.10 1.16
C ILE A 125 -11.94 -6.67 1.60
N VAL A 126 -10.89 -5.92 1.91
CA VAL A 126 -10.99 -4.53 2.36
C VAL A 126 -10.60 -3.61 1.21
N GLY A 127 -11.49 -2.75 0.79
CA GLY A 127 -11.17 -1.67 -0.15
C GLY A 127 -11.21 -0.30 0.53
N THR A 128 -10.66 0.71 -0.13
CA THR A 128 -10.43 2.04 0.46
C THR A 128 -11.63 2.97 0.36
N THR A 129 -12.48 2.79 -0.65
CA THR A 129 -13.70 3.59 -0.84
C THR A 129 -14.86 2.73 -1.36
N PRO A 130 -16.12 3.05 -1.02
CA PRO A 130 -17.29 2.31 -1.52
C PRO A 130 -17.36 2.28 -3.05
N VAL A 131 -17.20 3.43 -3.69
CA VAL A 131 -17.26 3.55 -5.17
C VAL A 131 -16.21 2.65 -5.82
N TYR A 132 -14.97 2.71 -5.34
CA TYR A 132 -13.90 1.90 -5.92
C TYR A 132 -14.14 0.40 -5.83
N VAL A 133 -14.64 -0.09 -4.70
CA VAL A 133 -14.91 -1.53 -4.54
C VAL A 133 -16.13 -2.00 -5.33
N GLN A 134 -17.09 -1.12 -5.58
CA GLN A 134 -18.27 -1.42 -6.41
C GLN A 134 -17.93 -1.45 -7.90
N GLU A 135 -17.07 -0.55 -8.37
CA GLU A 135 -16.73 -0.41 -9.78
C GLU A 135 -15.56 -1.29 -10.24
N SER A 136 -14.81 -1.91 -9.32
CA SER A 136 -13.71 -2.79 -9.69
C SER A 136 -14.20 -4.06 -10.40
N PRO A 137 -13.81 -4.29 -11.66
CA PRO A 137 -14.22 -5.49 -12.40
C PRO A 137 -13.69 -6.79 -11.80
N PHE A 138 -12.65 -6.70 -10.97
CA PHE A 138 -12.09 -7.87 -10.27
C PHE A 138 -12.91 -8.29 -9.05
N LEU A 139 -13.71 -7.36 -8.49
CA LEU A 139 -14.49 -7.57 -7.27
C LEU A 139 -15.98 -7.83 -7.54
N GLU A 140 -16.45 -7.64 -8.76
CA GLU A 140 -17.87 -7.73 -9.15
C GLU A 140 -18.55 -8.99 -8.63
N ASN A 141 -17.95 -10.16 -8.83
CA ASN A 141 -18.56 -11.46 -8.50
C ASN A 141 -18.35 -11.89 -7.04
N ILE A 142 -17.73 -11.06 -6.21
CA ILE A 142 -17.39 -11.40 -4.82
C ILE A 142 -17.76 -10.32 -3.81
N GLN A 143 -18.64 -9.41 -4.18
CA GLN A 143 -19.09 -8.26 -3.37
C GLN A 143 -19.52 -8.63 -1.93
N ARG A 144 -20.07 -9.83 -1.73
CA ARG A 144 -20.48 -10.33 -0.40
C ARG A 144 -19.33 -10.43 0.62
N LYS A 145 -18.06 -10.44 0.15
CA LYS A 145 -16.87 -10.47 1.01
C LYS A 145 -16.20 -9.12 1.13
N VAL A 146 -16.69 -8.12 0.39
CA VAL A 146 -16.04 -6.82 0.28
C VAL A 146 -16.61 -5.86 1.31
N ILE A 147 -15.72 -5.18 2.02
CA ILE A 147 -16.04 -4.09 2.91
C ILE A 147 -15.21 -2.87 2.53
N SER A 148 -15.72 -1.69 2.79
CA SER A 148 -14.97 -0.44 2.60
C SER A 148 -14.50 0.08 3.95
N VAL A 149 -13.17 0.26 4.06
CA VAL A 149 -12.52 0.89 5.22
C VAL A 149 -11.64 2.00 4.70
N PRO A 150 -12.00 3.28 4.91
CA PRO A 150 -11.18 4.39 4.49
C PRO A 150 -9.80 4.37 5.13
N ILE A 151 -8.79 4.85 4.38
CA ILE A 151 -7.45 5.03 4.94
C ILE A 151 -7.52 6.22 5.91
N GLY A 152 -7.26 5.95 7.19
CA GLY A 152 -7.10 6.99 8.19
C GLY A 152 -5.78 7.73 8.01
N ILE A 153 -5.79 9.00 8.34
CA ILE A 153 -4.61 9.86 8.48
C ILE A 153 -4.65 10.51 9.84
N ASP A 154 -3.49 10.69 10.44
CA ASP A 154 -3.39 11.47 11.67
C ASP A 154 -3.64 12.95 11.38
N GLU A 155 -4.13 13.68 12.40
CA GLU A 155 -4.30 15.13 12.30
C GLU A 155 -2.95 15.80 12.10
N MET A 156 -2.80 16.46 10.95
CA MET A 156 -1.58 17.20 10.62
C MET A 156 -1.60 18.56 11.35
N LYS A 157 -0.70 18.71 12.32
CA LYS A 157 -0.53 19.99 13.01
C LYS A 157 0.47 20.85 12.25
N PRO A 158 0.11 22.09 11.89
CA PRO A 158 1.04 22.98 11.24
C PRO A 158 2.19 23.34 12.20
N VAL A 159 3.39 23.45 11.66
CA VAL A 159 4.56 23.96 12.39
C VAL A 159 4.57 25.48 12.26
N PRO A 160 4.28 26.26 13.32
CA PRO A 160 4.06 27.72 13.20
C PRO A 160 5.21 28.47 12.51
N GLY A 161 6.45 28.15 12.86
CA GLY A 161 7.62 28.78 12.24
C GLY A 161 7.74 28.50 10.73
N ARG A 162 7.39 27.29 10.27
CA ARG A 162 7.38 26.96 8.83
C ARG A 162 6.25 27.67 8.10
N VAL A 163 5.08 27.79 8.74
CA VAL A 163 3.95 28.54 8.18
C VAL A 163 4.33 30.01 7.98
N ALA A 164 4.97 30.64 8.98
CA ALA A 164 5.45 32.02 8.89
C ALA A 164 6.43 32.21 7.73
N GLN A 165 7.43 31.33 7.60
CA GLN A 165 8.40 31.36 6.50
C GLN A 165 7.73 31.26 5.10
N ILE A 166 6.73 30.39 4.95
CA ILE A 166 6.01 30.25 3.68
C ILE A 166 5.21 31.54 3.40
N LYS A 167 4.50 32.08 4.39
CA LYS A 167 3.73 33.32 4.24
C LYS A 167 4.62 34.51 3.88
N GLU A 168 5.78 34.62 4.48
CA GLU A 168 6.76 35.67 4.18
C GLU A 168 7.33 35.50 2.75
N ARG A 169 7.78 34.28 2.40
CA ARG A 169 8.36 33.98 1.10
C ARG A 169 7.42 34.28 -0.08
N TYR A 170 6.12 34.09 0.13
CA TYR A 170 5.09 34.26 -0.90
C TYR A 170 4.09 35.35 -0.53
N ALA A 171 4.57 36.40 0.17
CA ALA A 171 3.74 37.51 0.60
C ALA A 171 3.02 38.17 -0.61
N GLY A 172 1.72 38.41 -0.45
CA GLY A 172 0.88 38.97 -1.51
C GLY A 172 0.46 37.98 -2.61
N LYS A 173 0.92 36.73 -2.58
CA LYS A 173 0.55 35.71 -3.56
C LYS A 173 -0.58 34.78 -3.07
N LYS A 174 -1.43 34.36 -3.98
CA LYS A 174 -2.38 33.27 -3.76
C LYS A 174 -1.70 31.96 -4.11
N ILE A 175 -1.57 31.06 -3.13
CA ILE A 175 -0.85 29.80 -3.30
C ILE A 175 -1.81 28.73 -3.79
N ILE A 176 -1.49 28.10 -4.93
CA ILE A 176 -2.09 26.86 -5.43
C ILE A 176 -1.11 25.73 -5.09
N PHE A 177 -1.50 24.85 -4.18
CA PHE A 177 -0.62 23.77 -3.73
C PHE A 177 -1.01 22.43 -4.35
N SER A 178 -0.03 21.69 -4.87
CA SER A 178 -0.22 20.35 -5.37
C SER A 178 0.92 19.43 -4.93
N LEU A 179 0.60 18.33 -4.27
CA LEU A 179 1.56 17.34 -3.80
C LEU A 179 1.26 15.97 -4.40
N GLY A 180 2.26 15.33 -4.98
CA GLY A 180 2.11 13.97 -5.48
C GLY A 180 3.35 13.47 -6.22
N ARG A 181 3.33 12.20 -6.62
CA ARG A 181 4.36 11.63 -7.48
C ARG A 181 4.23 12.17 -8.90
N LEU A 182 5.35 12.49 -9.55
CA LEU A 182 5.40 12.88 -10.97
C LEU A 182 5.14 11.65 -11.86
N VAL A 183 3.87 11.31 -12.01
CA VAL A 183 3.39 10.21 -12.85
C VAL A 183 2.22 10.71 -13.71
N GLU A 184 2.11 10.21 -14.93
CA GLU A 184 1.17 10.65 -15.96
C GLU A 184 -0.27 10.84 -15.45
N TYR A 185 -0.81 9.84 -14.72
CA TYR A 185 -2.21 9.90 -14.26
C TYR A 185 -2.49 10.96 -13.18
N LYS A 186 -1.47 11.63 -12.64
CA LYS A 186 -1.63 12.77 -11.72
C LYS A 186 -1.88 14.07 -12.44
N GLY A 187 -1.62 14.13 -13.77
CA GLY A 187 -2.02 15.24 -14.62
C GLY A 187 -1.31 16.56 -14.33
N TYR A 188 -0.06 16.53 -13.85
CA TYR A 188 0.70 17.76 -13.59
C TYR A 188 0.88 18.64 -14.81
N GLU A 189 0.90 18.05 -16.01
CA GLU A 189 0.94 18.78 -17.27
C GLU A 189 -0.30 19.69 -17.47
N TYR A 190 -1.46 19.29 -16.98
CA TYR A 190 -2.66 20.13 -17.02
C TYR A 190 -2.54 21.31 -16.06
N LEU A 191 -1.98 21.09 -14.87
CA LEU A 191 -1.72 22.17 -13.90
C LEU A 191 -0.71 23.19 -14.45
N ILE A 192 0.38 22.70 -15.08
CA ILE A 192 1.38 23.55 -15.74
C ILE A 192 0.74 24.35 -16.90
N LYS A 193 -0.09 23.72 -17.73
CA LYS A 193 -0.80 24.43 -18.80
C LYS A 193 -1.79 25.46 -18.24
N ALA A 194 -2.50 25.12 -17.18
CA ALA A 194 -3.43 26.03 -16.53
C ALA A 194 -2.73 27.24 -15.92
N SER A 195 -1.47 27.10 -15.43
CA SER A 195 -0.69 28.21 -14.86
C SER A 195 -0.46 29.36 -15.85
N GLN A 196 -0.41 29.07 -17.15
CA GLN A 196 -0.28 30.09 -18.22
C GLN A 196 -1.47 31.07 -18.28
N ARG A 197 -2.61 30.72 -17.67
CA ARG A 197 -3.81 31.56 -17.61
C ARG A 197 -3.95 32.31 -16.29
N LEU A 198 -3.01 32.13 -15.37
CA LEU A 198 -2.98 32.83 -14.09
C LEU A 198 -2.16 34.12 -14.25
N ASN A 199 -2.59 35.16 -13.55
CA ASN A 199 -1.79 36.39 -13.44
C ASN A 199 -0.73 36.25 -12.32
N ASP A 200 0.06 37.31 -12.15
CA ASP A 200 1.16 37.31 -11.18
C ASP A 200 0.73 37.24 -9.70
N ASP A 201 -0.57 37.32 -9.40
CA ASP A 201 -1.09 37.18 -8.02
C ASP A 201 -1.01 35.73 -7.53
N TYR A 202 -0.84 34.77 -8.43
CA TYR A 202 -0.83 33.35 -8.12
C TYR A 202 0.57 32.73 -8.16
N ILE A 203 0.80 31.73 -7.34
CA ILE A 203 1.96 30.85 -7.42
C ILE A 203 1.54 29.40 -7.23
N ILE A 204 2.13 28.51 -8.01
CA ILE A 204 1.93 27.06 -7.90
C ILE A 204 3.15 26.45 -7.19
N LEU A 205 2.89 25.67 -6.13
CA LEU A 205 3.89 24.96 -5.34
C LEU A 205 3.68 23.46 -5.37
#